data_56797669e44596e7b7c7c977d91c8117
#
_entry.id   56797669e44596e7b7c7c977d91c8117
#
_cell.length_a   1.000
_cell.length_b   1.000
_cell.length_c   1.000
_cell.angle_alpha   90.00
_cell.angle_beta   90.00
_cell.angle_gamma   90.00
#
_symmetry.space_group_name_H-M   'P 1'
#
loop_
_entity.id
_entity.type
_entity.pdbx_description
1 polymer ?
#
loop_
_entity_poly.entity_id
_entity_poly.type
_entity_poly.pdbx_seq_one_letter_code
_entity_poly.pdbx_strand_id
1 'polypeptide(L)'
;MPCTTILVGKKASYDGSTIIARNDDSGSGHYTSKKLAVIKPEEQPKIYKSVISHVEIELPENPMRYTAMPNAEEGEGIWAACGVNEAHVGMTATETITSNPRVLGADPLVRYQPAKDGKEEIPGGIGEEDIVYIVLPYIHSAREGVKRLGSLLEQYGTYEMNGIAFQDADEIWWLETIGGHHWIARKVPDDVYVMMPNQFGMDQFDLEDALSNQKEYMCSADLKEFVEKYHLNLSQDGTFNPRDIFGSHDDSDHVYNTPRAWYMARCLNPSTMNWDGPDADFTPLSDDIPWCMVPEKKVTIEDVKYVLSSHFQGTPYDPYASYGDKTMKGAYRAIGVNRTDFLGIIQMRPDAGEDSRAIEWVAFASNVFNTAAPFYTDVEKVPEYFSNTTGDASTDNFYWASRMIAAMADASYSKSIFHIERYQERVMSKGHEYINQYDELLAKESNAEKRMQLRQEANEKIADMVKKETQDTLNKVLYELSNQMKNAYSRSDA
;
A
#
# COMPACT_ATOMS: atom_id res chain seq x y z
N MET A 1 -0.49 -3.79 10.56
CA MET A 1 0.25 -4.83 9.79
C MET A 1 1.53 -4.23 9.19
N PRO A 2 2.59 -5.00 8.95
CA PRO A 2 3.85 -4.48 8.44
C PRO A 2 3.81 -4.28 6.93
N CYS A 3 3.56 -3.08 6.47
CA CYS A 3 3.39 -2.70 5.06
C CYS A 3 4.59 -1.90 4.53
N THR A 4 4.55 -1.46 3.28
CA THR A 4 5.46 -0.47 2.69
C THR A 4 4.70 0.33 1.66
N THR A 5 4.77 1.65 1.78
CA THR A 5 4.04 2.59 0.92
C THR A 5 5.01 3.49 0.15
N ILE A 6 4.69 3.78 -1.10
CA ILE A 6 5.34 4.81 -1.91
C ILE A 6 4.27 5.72 -2.53
N LEU A 7 4.52 7.03 -2.50
CA LEU A 7 3.66 8.03 -3.13
C LEU A 7 4.49 8.78 -4.17
N VAL A 8 3.91 9.12 -5.32
CA VAL A 8 4.62 9.83 -6.39
C VAL A 8 3.78 11.01 -6.85
N GLY A 9 4.31 12.22 -6.65
CA GLY A 9 3.67 13.46 -7.08
C GLY A 9 3.58 13.57 -8.61
N LYS A 10 2.60 14.32 -9.10
CA LYS A 10 2.28 14.41 -10.54
C LYS A 10 3.41 14.90 -11.44
N LYS A 11 4.33 15.72 -10.90
CA LYS A 11 5.51 16.15 -11.66
C LYS A 11 6.68 15.17 -11.55
N ALA A 12 6.67 14.27 -10.58
CA ALA A 12 7.64 13.19 -10.44
C ALA A 12 7.28 11.97 -11.30
N SER A 13 6.00 11.72 -11.56
CA SER A 13 5.53 10.62 -12.41
C SER A 13 5.79 10.83 -13.91
N TYR A 14 5.82 9.74 -14.68
CA TYR A 14 6.18 9.73 -16.09
C TYR A 14 5.15 10.41 -17.00
N ASP A 15 3.87 10.37 -16.63
CA ASP A 15 2.73 10.83 -17.43
C ASP A 15 1.91 11.95 -16.77
N GLY A 16 2.40 12.50 -15.65
CA GLY A 16 1.68 13.52 -14.90
C GLY A 16 0.62 12.99 -13.93
N SER A 17 0.48 11.67 -13.81
CA SER A 17 -0.42 11.06 -12.84
C SER A 17 0.05 11.31 -11.40
N THR A 18 -0.88 11.44 -10.47
CA THR A 18 -0.60 11.12 -9.08
C THR A 18 -0.60 9.61 -8.91
N ILE A 19 0.32 9.06 -8.11
CA ILE A 19 0.41 7.61 -7.88
C ILE A 19 0.53 7.36 -6.37
N ILE A 20 -0.32 6.49 -5.82
CA ILE A 20 -0.17 5.93 -4.49
C ILE A 20 -0.08 4.41 -4.59
N ALA A 21 0.85 3.81 -3.85
CA ALA A 21 1.04 2.37 -3.90
C ALA A 21 1.44 1.80 -2.54
N ARG A 22 0.92 0.61 -2.22
CA ARG A 22 1.16 -0.06 -0.95
C ARG A 22 1.22 -1.57 -1.11
N ASN A 23 2.19 -2.17 -0.43
CA ASN A 23 2.16 -3.59 -0.06
C ASN A 23 1.28 -3.76 1.17
N ASP A 24 0.41 -4.76 1.15
CA ASP A 24 -0.28 -5.26 2.33
C ASP A 24 0.41 -6.54 2.79
N ASP A 25 1.05 -6.48 3.96
CA ASP A 25 1.83 -7.61 4.49
C ASP A 25 1.19 -8.10 5.79
N SER A 26 0.82 -9.36 5.85
CA SER A 26 0.35 -10.01 7.07
C SER A 26 1.41 -10.08 8.18
N GLY A 27 1.00 -10.41 9.38
CA GLY A 27 1.88 -10.68 10.50
C GLY A 27 2.86 -11.83 10.23
N SER A 28 3.97 -11.90 10.98
CA SER A 28 4.97 -12.95 10.81
C SER A 28 4.36 -14.36 10.98
N GLY A 29 4.60 -15.23 10.01
CA GLY A 29 4.08 -16.59 9.99
C GLY A 29 2.64 -16.74 9.46
N HIS A 30 2.03 -15.65 8.99
CA HIS A 30 0.68 -15.63 8.43
C HIS A 30 0.68 -15.02 7.03
N TYR A 31 -0.37 -15.27 6.28
CA TYR A 31 -0.78 -14.54 5.09
C TYR A 31 -2.30 -14.59 5.00
N THR A 32 -2.89 -13.57 4.39
CA THR A 32 -4.34 -13.45 4.25
C THR A 32 -4.72 -13.47 2.78
N SER A 33 -5.70 -14.29 2.42
CA SER A 33 -6.19 -14.34 1.05
C SER A 33 -7.02 -13.10 0.75
N LYS A 34 -6.73 -12.45 -0.39
CA LYS A 34 -7.38 -11.21 -0.85
C LYS A 34 -8.12 -11.42 -2.17
N LYS A 35 -9.08 -10.56 -2.45
CA LYS A 35 -9.79 -10.52 -3.72
C LYS A 35 -9.99 -9.07 -4.16
N LEU A 36 -10.14 -8.84 -5.46
CA LEU A 36 -10.59 -7.55 -5.99
C LEU A 36 -12.12 -7.52 -5.95
N ALA A 37 -12.70 -6.44 -5.49
CA ALA A 37 -14.14 -6.26 -5.38
C ALA A 37 -14.59 -4.88 -5.85
N VAL A 38 -15.83 -4.77 -6.29
CA VAL A 38 -16.58 -3.51 -6.39
C VAL A 38 -17.65 -3.55 -5.31
N ILE A 39 -17.65 -2.58 -4.43
CA ILE A 39 -18.64 -2.41 -3.36
C ILE A 39 -19.68 -1.41 -3.82
N LYS A 40 -20.94 -1.83 -3.87
CA LYS A 40 -22.03 -0.99 -4.37
C LYS A 40 -22.69 -0.18 -3.24
N PRO A 41 -23.34 0.95 -3.56
CA PRO A 41 -24.02 1.77 -2.58
C PRO A 41 -25.03 1.00 -1.71
N GLU A 42 -25.80 0.08 -2.32
CA GLU A 42 -26.81 -0.72 -1.64
C GLU A 42 -26.23 -1.80 -0.69
N GLU A 43 -24.95 -2.11 -0.80
CA GLU A 43 -24.25 -3.08 0.06
C GLU A 43 -23.70 -2.42 1.33
N GLN A 44 -23.82 -1.09 1.46
CA GLN A 44 -23.27 -0.33 2.58
C GLN A 44 -24.33 -0.09 3.66
N PRO A 45 -24.02 -0.39 4.94
CA PRO A 45 -24.98 -0.20 6.03
C PRO A 45 -25.12 1.28 6.41
N LYS A 46 -26.21 1.64 7.07
CA LYS A 46 -26.37 2.96 7.70
C LYS A 46 -25.55 3.10 8.99
N ILE A 47 -25.38 2.00 9.70
CA ILE A 47 -24.55 1.92 10.90
C ILE A 47 -23.51 0.85 10.65
N TYR A 48 -22.25 1.26 10.65
CA TYR A 48 -21.10 0.36 10.58
C TYR A 48 -20.75 -0.13 11.98
N LYS A 49 -20.44 -1.42 12.12
CA LYS A 49 -19.92 -1.99 13.35
C LYS A 49 -18.61 -2.73 13.05
N SER A 50 -17.51 -2.32 13.66
CA SER A 50 -16.24 -3.02 13.58
C SER A 50 -16.34 -4.44 14.13
N VAL A 51 -15.72 -5.40 13.45
CA VAL A 51 -15.63 -6.79 13.89
C VAL A 51 -14.62 -6.94 15.02
N ILE A 52 -13.55 -6.13 15.02
CA ILE A 52 -12.44 -6.23 15.99
C ILE A 52 -12.68 -5.35 17.20
N SER A 53 -12.99 -4.09 16.99
CA SER A 53 -13.09 -3.11 18.07
C SER A 53 -14.50 -2.92 18.61
N HIS A 54 -15.52 -3.42 17.91
CA HIS A 54 -16.95 -3.22 18.19
C HIS A 54 -17.39 -1.75 18.17
N VAL A 55 -16.57 -0.82 17.65
CA VAL A 55 -17.01 0.57 17.49
C VAL A 55 -18.19 0.62 16.51
N GLU A 56 -19.22 1.40 16.85
CA GLU A 56 -20.36 1.65 16.01
C GLU A 56 -20.30 3.07 15.48
N ILE A 57 -20.40 3.23 14.15
CA ILE A 57 -20.28 4.51 13.45
C ILE A 57 -21.49 4.70 12.54
N GLU A 58 -22.23 5.79 12.75
CA GLU A 58 -23.28 6.21 11.84
C GLU A 58 -22.65 6.76 10.57
N LEU A 59 -22.98 6.14 9.42
CA LEU A 59 -22.43 6.51 8.12
C LEU A 59 -23.33 7.54 7.42
N PRO A 60 -22.74 8.46 6.62
CA PRO A 60 -23.52 9.42 5.84
C PRO A 60 -24.48 8.73 4.86
N GLU A 61 -25.55 9.41 4.48
CA GLU A 61 -26.41 8.98 3.39
C GLU A 61 -25.70 9.11 2.03
N ASN A 62 -26.15 8.31 1.05
CA ASN A 62 -25.66 8.33 -0.33
C ASN A 62 -24.17 7.96 -0.48
N PRO A 63 -23.77 6.77 -0.03
CA PRO A 63 -22.43 6.26 -0.29
C PRO A 63 -22.21 6.09 -1.80
N MET A 64 -20.97 6.31 -2.24
CA MET A 64 -20.55 6.02 -3.61
C MET A 64 -20.11 4.56 -3.75
N ARG A 65 -20.23 4.02 -4.97
CA ARG A 65 -19.57 2.78 -5.36
C ARG A 65 -18.05 2.98 -5.33
N TYR A 66 -17.31 1.93 -4.96
CA TYR A 66 -15.84 1.96 -4.97
C TYR A 66 -15.23 0.57 -5.22
N THR A 67 -13.99 0.52 -5.70
CA THR A 67 -13.18 -0.70 -5.74
C THR A 67 -12.53 -0.94 -4.37
N ALA A 68 -12.24 -2.20 -4.04
CA ALA A 68 -11.58 -2.58 -2.79
C ALA A 68 -10.82 -3.90 -2.94
N MET A 69 -9.87 -4.13 -2.02
CA MET A 69 -9.09 -5.37 -1.88
C MET A 69 -9.41 -6.08 -0.55
N PRO A 70 -10.66 -6.50 -0.31
CA PRO A 70 -11.04 -7.09 0.98
C PRO A 70 -10.42 -8.46 1.19
N ASN A 71 -10.42 -8.91 2.46
CA ASN A 71 -10.15 -10.29 2.80
C ASN A 71 -11.14 -11.20 2.05
N ALA A 72 -10.64 -12.36 1.57
CA ALA A 72 -11.47 -13.35 0.90
C ALA A 72 -12.28 -14.20 1.89
N GLU A 73 -11.79 -14.33 3.12
CA GLU A 73 -12.45 -15.06 4.21
C GLU A 73 -13.40 -14.13 4.97
N GLU A 74 -14.57 -14.66 5.31
CA GLU A 74 -15.61 -13.92 6.02
C GLU A 74 -15.41 -13.98 7.54
N GLY A 75 -15.91 -12.96 8.24
CA GLY A 75 -15.94 -12.92 9.72
C GLY A 75 -14.73 -12.29 10.40
N GLU A 76 -13.71 -11.89 9.64
CA GLU A 76 -12.48 -11.26 10.17
C GLU A 76 -12.44 -9.73 10.01
N GLY A 77 -13.52 -9.12 9.54
CA GLY A 77 -13.57 -7.72 9.12
C GLY A 77 -13.38 -7.57 7.62
N ILE A 78 -13.63 -6.35 7.11
CA ILE A 78 -13.63 -6.09 5.66
C ILE A 78 -12.20 -6.00 5.14
N TRP A 79 -11.31 -5.28 5.84
CA TRP A 79 -9.92 -5.08 5.44
C TRP A 79 -9.81 -4.65 3.98
N ALA A 80 -10.58 -3.61 3.59
CA ALA A 80 -10.68 -3.18 2.19
C ALA A 80 -9.35 -2.69 1.58
N ALA A 81 -8.41 -2.32 2.41
CA ALA A 81 -6.99 -2.06 2.19
C ALA A 81 -6.64 -0.94 1.19
N CYS A 82 -7.23 -0.89 0.01
CA CYS A 82 -7.16 0.24 -0.92
C CYS A 82 -8.36 0.25 -1.85
N GLY A 83 -8.56 1.33 -2.58
CA GLY A 83 -9.58 1.42 -3.61
C GLY A 83 -9.76 2.82 -4.18
N VAL A 84 -10.69 2.93 -5.13
CA VAL A 84 -11.05 4.15 -5.83
C VAL A 84 -12.56 4.27 -5.87
N ASN A 85 -13.11 5.43 -5.52
CA ASN A 85 -14.56 5.69 -5.58
C ASN A 85 -15.01 6.33 -6.90
N GLU A 86 -16.32 6.50 -7.08
CA GLU A 86 -16.93 7.12 -8.29
C GLU A 86 -16.52 8.58 -8.49
N ALA A 87 -16.10 9.29 -7.46
CA ALA A 87 -15.55 10.64 -7.57
C ALA A 87 -14.08 10.66 -7.98
N HIS A 88 -13.50 9.51 -8.34
CA HIS A 88 -12.09 9.33 -8.69
C HIS A 88 -11.14 9.80 -7.58
N VAL A 89 -11.49 9.50 -6.35
CA VAL A 89 -10.62 9.63 -5.20
C VAL A 89 -10.06 8.25 -4.88
N GLY A 90 -8.73 8.14 -4.80
CA GLY A 90 -8.02 6.94 -4.39
C GLY A 90 -7.60 7.01 -2.93
N MET A 91 -7.54 5.86 -2.28
CA MET A 91 -7.11 5.72 -0.89
C MET A 91 -6.34 4.42 -0.69
N THR A 92 -5.27 4.47 0.09
CA THR A 92 -4.66 3.28 0.68
C THR A 92 -4.73 3.40 2.20
N ALA A 93 -5.06 2.34 2.86
CA ALA A 93 -5.00 2.23 4.32
C ALA A 93 -4.64 0.79 4.69
N THR A 94 -3.65 0.56 5.50
CA THR A 94 -2.87 1.48 6.31
C THR A 94 -1.40 1.10 6.26
N GLU A 95 -0.52 2.06 6.58
CA GLU A 95 0.88 1.76 6.91
C GLU A 95 1.01 1.82 8.43
N THR A 96 1.18 0.69 9.13
CA THR A 96 1.34 0.69 10.58
C THR A 96 2.59 1.48 10.97
N ILE A 97 2.44 2.45 11.84
CA ILE A 97 3.51 3.28 12.41
C ILE A 97 3.55 3.11 13.93
N THR A 98 4.57 3.64 14.59
CA THR A 98 4.73 3.47 16.04
C THR A 98 5.00 4.81 16.73
N SER A 99 4.11 5.21 17.63
CA SER A 99 4.34 6.35 18.53
C SER A 99 5.24 5.99 19.70
N ASN A 100 6.05 6.95 20.15
CA ASN A 100 6.89 6.75 21.33
C ASN A 100 6.07 6.62 22.63
N PRO A 101 6.66 6.08 23.72
CA PRO A 101 5.94 5.85 24.99
C PRO A 101 5.38 7.12 25.65
N ARG A 102 5.98 8.30 25.43
CA ARG A 102 5.47 9.56 26.01
C ARG A 102 4.18 10.00 25.35
N VAL A 103 4.09 9.83 24.03
CA VAL A 103 2.86 10.06 23.25
C VAL A 103 1.78 9.09 23.71
N LEU A 104 2.08 7.78 23.77
CA LEU A 104 1.12 6.76 24.20
C LEU A 104 0.68 6.91 25.66
N GLY A 105 1.52 7.51 26.51
CA GLY A 105 1.15 7.85 27.88
C GLY A 105 0.26 9.10 27.97
N ALA A 106 0.38 10.03 27.01
CA ALA A 106 -0.40 11.27 26.96
C ALA A 106 -1.75 11.09 26.25
N ASP A 107 -1.78 10.28 25.19
CA ASP A 107 -2.98 9.91 24.42
C ASP A 107 -2.99 8.39 24.15
N PRO A 108 -3.50 7.58 25.12
CA PRO A 108 -3.52 6.14 25.03
C PRO A 108 -4.43 5.65 23.88
N LEU A 109 -4.03 4.54 23.24
CA LEU A 109 -4.85 3.86 22.24
C LEU A 109 -6.19 3.41 22.81
N VAL A 110 -7.26 3.56 22.04
CA VAL A 110 -8.64 3.20 22.43
C VAL A 110 -8.87 1.73 22.11
N ARG A 111 -8.48 0.85 23.05
CA ARG A 111 -8.54 -0.61 22.88
C ARG A 111 -9.86 -1.17 23.34
N TYR A 112 -10.40 -2.14 22.61
CA TYR A 112 -11.57 -2.92 23.00
C TYR A 112 -11.36 -3.63 24.34
N GLN A 113 -12.35 -3.55 25.20
CA GLN A 113 -12.38 -4.27 26.49
C GLN A 113 -13.64 -5.15 26.52
N PRO A 114 -13.46 -6.49 26.55
CA PRO A 114 -14.61 -7.40 26.58
C PRO A 114 -15.40 -7.29 27.88
N ALA A 115 -16.67 -7.62 27.84
CA ALA A 115 -17.51 -7.71 29.03
C ALA A 115 -16.90 -8.68 30.05
N LYS A 116 -16.71 -8.20 31.31
CA LYS A 116 -16.07 -9.00 32.34
C LYS A 116 -16.57 -8.57 33.75
N ASP A 117 -16.73 -9.54 34.65
CA ASP A 117 -17.07 -9.32 36.05
C ASP A 117 -18.33 -8.45 36.26
N GLY A 118 -19.35 -8.63 35.40
CA GLY A 118 -20.61 -7.88 35.45
C GLY A 118 -20.56 -6.46 34.92
N LYS A 119 -19.45 -6.04 34.30
CA LYS A 119 -19.32 -4.81 33.52
C LYS A 119 -19.61 -5.10 32.05
N GLU A 120 -20.30 -4.15 31.40
CA GLU A 120 -20.50 -4.18 29.95
C GLU A 120 -19.19 -4.05 29.19
N GLU A 121 -19.16 -4.47 27.93
CA GLU A 121 -18.01 -4.24 27.04
C GLU A 121 -17.79 -2.74 26.81
N ILE A 122 -16.54 -2.36 26.54
CA ILE A 122 -16.19 -1.01 26.11
C ILE A 122 -15.64 -1.15 24.69
N PRO A 123 -16.30 -0.58 23.67
CA PRO A 123 -15.80 -0.57 22.30
C PRO A 123 -14.42 0.08 22.23
N GLY A 124 -13.59 -0.41 21.30
CA GLY A 124 -12.34 0.22 20.94
C GLY A 124 -12.53 1.36 19.94
N GLY A 125 -11.44 1.90 19.42
CA GLY A 125 -11.43 2.89 18.35
C GLY A 125 -11.46 2.27 16.95
N ILE A 126 -11.21 3.08 15.96
CA ILE A 126 -11.13 2.71 14.54
C ILE A 126 -9.82 1.97 14.26
N GLY A 127 -9.83 0.98 13.40
CA GLY A 127 -8.64 0.25 12.96
C GLY A 127 -8.53 0.14 11.44
N GLU A 128 -7.47 -0.53 11.00
CA GLU A 128 -7.16 -0.74 9.59
C GLU A 128 -8.30 -1.41 8.82
N GLU A 129 -9.00 -2.37 9.45
CA GLU A 129 -10.12 -3.08 8.83
C GLU A 129 -11.29 -2.17 8.50
N ASP A 130 -11.42 -1.03 9.19
CA ASP A 130 -12.55 -0.11 9.11
C ASP A 130 -12.33 1.03 8.11
N ILE A 131 -11.09 1.57 8.07
CA ILE A 131 -10.78 2.92 7.57
C ILE A 131 -11.25 3.16 6.13
N VAL A 132 -10.91 2.28 5.17
CA VAL A 132 -11.33 2.48 3.76
C VAL A 132 -12.85 2.47 3.64
N TYR A 133 -13.51 1.56 4.35
CA TYR A 133 -14.95 1.37 4.28
C TYR A 133 -15.74 2.57 4.82
N ILE A 134 -15.29 3.17 5.91
CA ILE A 134 -15.98 4.29 6.55
C ILE A 134 -15.62 5.66 5.96
N VAL A 135 -14.58 5.73 5.12
CA VAL A 135 -14.08 7.01 4.57
C VAL A 135 -14.31 7.09 3.06
N LEU A 136 -13.77 6.14 2.28
CA LEU A 136 -13.70 6.24 0.82
C LEU A 136 -15.05 6.48 0.13
N PRO A 137 -16.17 5.84 0.51
CA PRO A 137 -17.45 6.04 -0.13
C PRO A 137 -18.05 7.44 0.03
N TYR A 138 -17.50 8.28 0.88
CA TYR A 138 -18.12 9.53 1.35
C TYR A 138 -17.27 10.77 1.08
N ILE A 139 -16.24 10.67 0.22
CA ILE A 139 -15.30 11.77 -0.05
C ILE A 139 -15.21 12.08 -1.55
N HIS A 140 -15.10 13.36 -1.89
CA HIS A 140 -15.03 13.85 -3.27
C HIS A 140 -13.67 14.44 -3.64
N SER A 141 -12.72 14.46 -2.71
CA SER A 141 -11.34 14.87 -2.95
C SER A 141 -10.39 14.25 -1.92
N ALA A 142 -9.10 14.22 -2.23
CA ALA A 142 -8.07 13.77 -1.30
C ALA A 142 -8.10 14.57 0.02
N ARG A 143 -8.32 15.87 -0.07
CA ARG A 143 -8.44 16.79 1.06
C ARG A 143 -9.65 16.48 1.96
N GLU A 144 -10.80 16.14 1.37
CA GLU A 144 -11.97 15.69 2.14
C GLU A 144 -11.68 14.38 2.87
N GLY A 145 -10.88 13.49 2.28
CA GLY A 145 -10.43 12.25 2.93
C GLY A 145 -9.69 12.52 4.24
N VAL A 146 -8.73 13.44 4.21
CA VAL A 146 -7.99 13.86 5.42
C VAL A 146 -8.94 14.40 6.49
N LYS A 147 -9.83 15.32 6.11
CA LYS A 147 -10.77 15.96 7.05
C LYS A 147 -11.75 14.96 7.65
N ARG A 148 -12.30 14.07 6.82
CA ARG A 148 -13.24 13.04 7.28
C ARG A 148 -12.57 12.07 8.25
N LEU A 149 -11.42 11.52 7.87
CA LEU A 149 -10.71 10.59 8.76
C LEU A 149 -10.26 11.30 10.05
N GLY A 150 -9.71 12.51 9.95
CA GLY A 150 -9.32 13.30 11.12
C GLY A 150 -10.48 13.50 12.11
N SER A 151 -11.66 13.89 11.62
CA SER A 151 -12.85 14.03 12.48
C SER A 151 -13.30 12.71 13.12
N LEU A 152 -13.18 11.60 12.40
CA LEU A 152 -13.52 10.28 12.95
C LEU A 152 -12.52 9.85 14.03
N LEU A 153 -11.22 10.13 13.83
CA LEU A 153 -10.18 9.86 14.83
C LEU A 153 -10.37 10.69 16.10
N GLU A 154 -10.70 11.98 15.97
CA GLU A 154 -10.98 12.85 17.13
C GLU A 154 -12.23 12.39 17.91
N GLN A 155 -13.23 11.82 17.22
CA GLN A 155 -14.48 11.39 17.84
C GLN A 155 -14.40 9.99 18.48
N TYR A 156 -13.82 9.02 17.76
CA TYR A 156 -13.85 7.60 18.15
C TYR A 156 -12.49 7.08 18.61
N GLY A 157 -11.43 7.78 18.28
CA GLY A 157 -10.07 7.32 18.50
C GLY A 157 -9.68 6.14 17.62
N THR A 158 -8.45 5.64 17.83
CA THR A 158 -7.94 4.44 17.17
C THR A 158 -7.31 3.48 18.20
N TYR A 159 -7.40 2.18 17.93
CA TYR A 159 -6.71 1.17 18.73
C TYR A 159 -5.31 0.83 18.22
N GLU A 160 -4.91 1.39 17.09
CA GLU A 160 -3.58 1.23 16.45
C GLU A 160 -3.17 2.51 15.72
N MET A 161 -1.87 2.66 15.48
CA MET A 161 -1.33 3.85 14.80
C MET A 161 -1.02 3.54 13.35
N ASN A 162 -1.44 4.43 12.46
CA ASN A 162 -1.40 4.19 11.03
C ASN A 162 -1.04 5.44 10.23
N GLY A 163 -0.44 5.21 9.04
CA GLY A 163 -0.31 6.17 7.97
C GLY A 163 -1.28 5.85 6.82
N ILE A 164 -1.94 6.85 6.28
CA ILE A 164 -2.99 6.72 5.27
C ILE A 164 -2.74 7.69 4.13
N ALA A 165 -2.80 7.20 2.87
CA ALA A 165 -2.72 8.03 1.69
C ALA A 165 -4.10 8.28 1.09
N PHE A 166 -4.33 9.52 0.67
CA PHE A 166 -5.46 9.96 -0.14
C PHE A 166 -4.95 10.61 -1.41
N GLN A 167 -5.58 10.34 -2.54
CA GLN A 167 -5.25 11.01 -3.80
C GLN A 167 -6.48 11.33 -4.63
N ASP A 168 -6.35 12.39 -5.41
CA ASP A 168 -7.14 12.66 -6.61
C ASP A 168 -6.20 13.05 -7.76
N ALA A 169 -6.72 13.54 -8.89
CA ALA A 169 -5.90 13.91 -10.03
C ALA A 169 -4.98 15.12 -9.76
N ASP A 170 -5.28 15.91 -8.76
CA ASP A 170 -4.61 17.18 -8.49
C ASP A 170 -3.58 17.07 -7.37
N GLU A 171 -3.88 16.28 -6.33
CA GLU A 171 -3.02 16.24 -5.14
C GLU A 171 -3.03 14.86 -4.45
N ILE A 172 -1.95 14.61 -3.68
CA ILE A 172 -1.83 13.49 -2.75
C ILE A 172 -1.68 14.07 -1.35
N TRP A 173 -2.36 13.46 -0.38
CA TRP A 173 -2.22 13.74 1.04
C TRP A 173 -1.78 12.48 1.79
N TRP A 174 -0.85 12.66 2.72
CA TRP A 174 -0.45 11.63 3.66
C TRP A 174 -0.84 12.05 5.07
N LEU A 175 -1.55 11.18 5.77
CA LEU A 175 -1.98 11.36 7.16
C LEU A 175 -1.28 10.34 8.05
N GLU A 176 -0.75 10.77 9.20
CA GLU A 176 -0.19 9.94 10.27
C GLU A 176 -1.00 10.15 11.55
N THR A 177 -1.45 9.05 12.18
CA THR A 177 -2.13 9.11 13.47
C THR A 177 -1.11 9.22 14.62
N ILE A 178 -1.45 9.93 15.66
CA ILE A 178 -0.60 10.19 16.84
C ILE A 178 -1.35 9.70 18.08
N GLY A 179 -0.84 8.67 18.76
CA GLY A 179 -1.55 8.11 19.91
C GLY A 179 -2.96 7.64 19.54
N GLY A 180 -3.91 7.89 20.44
CA GLY A 180 -5.28 7.41 20.31
C GLY A 180 -6.21 8.30 19.49
N HIS A 181 -6.02 9.64 19.47
CA HIS A 181 -6.99 10.58 18.88
C HIS A 181 -6.37 11.65 18.00
N HIS A 182 -5.08 11.97 18.19
CA HIS A 182 -4.43 13.03 17.44
C HIS A 182 -3.93 12.53 16.08
N TRP A 183 -3.74 13.48 15.15
CA TRP A 183 -3.27 13.20 13.80
C TRP A 183 -2.61 14.42 13.18
N ILE A 184 -1.75 14.17 12.20
CA ILE A 184 -1.16 15.17 11.29
C ILE A 184 -1.33 14.70 9.84
N ALA A 185 -1.40 15.65 8.91
CA ALA A 185 -1.39 15.34 7.49
C ALA A 185 -0.60 16.38 6.70
N ARG A 186 0.08 15.92 5.66
CA ARG A 186 0.86 16.76 4.76
C ARG A 186 0.50 16.47 3.31
N LYS A 187 0.31 17.54 2.53
CA LYS A 187 0.25 17.43 1.07
C LYS A 187 1.60 17.02 0.52
N VAL A 188 1.62 16.01 -0.34
CA VAL A 188 2.84 15.59 -1.03
C VAL A 188 3.19 16.62 -2.11
N PRO A 189 4.41 17.17 -2.11
CA PRO A 189 4.84 18.07 -3.20
C PRO A 189 4.78 17.38 -4.56
N ASP A 190 4.46 18.14 -5.60
CA ASP A 190 4.23 17.58 -6.94
C ASP A 190 5.45 16.87 -7.56
N ASP A 191 6.65 17.30 -7.23
CA ASP A 191 7.91 16.90 -7.87
C ASP A 191 8.72 15.86 -7.12
N VAL A 192 8.13 15.27 -6.04
CA VAL A 192 8.80 14.29 -5.20
C VAL A 192 8.12 12.93 -5.21
N TYR A 193 8.85 11.93 -4.74
CA TYR A 193 8.27 10.69 -4.21
C TYR A 193 8.45 10.63 -2.69
N VAL A 194 7.57 9.90 -2.02
CA VAL A 194 7.56 9.70 -0.57
C VAL A 194 7.81 8.24 -0.27
N MET A 195 8.60 7.94 0.75
CA MET A 195 8.93 6.59 1.21
C MET A 195 8.40 6.37 2.61
N MET A 196 7.53 5.37 2.77
CA MET A 196 6.94 5.04 4.06
C MET A 196 7.15 3.57 4.41
N PRO A 197 8.14 3.28 5.28
CA PRO A 197 8.18 2.05 6.05
C PRO A 197 7.27 2.15 7.29
N ASN A 198 7.30 1.17 8.18
CA ASN A 198 6.46 1.14 9.38
C ASN A 198 6.96 2.06 10.52
N GLN A 199 7.21 3.33 10.23
CA GLN A 199 7.60 4.34 11.21
C GLN A 199 7.05 5.71 10.81
N PHE A 200 7.01 6.67 11.74
CA PHE A 200 6.71 8.04 11.39
C PHE A 200 7.65 8.54 10.30
N GLY A 201 7.10 9.17 9.27
CA GLY A 201 7.85 9.61 8.10
C GLY A 201 8.04 11.12 8.04
N MET A 202 7.00 11.90 8.31
CA MET A 202 7.07 13.35 8.18
C MET A 202 8.19 13.94 9.05
N ASP A 203 9.15 14.58 8.39
CA ASP A 203 10.34 15.21 8.99
C ASP A 203 10.24 16.73 9.07
N GLN A 204 9.24 17.33 8.44
CA GLN A 204 8.95 18.75 8.43
C GLN A 204 7.45 18.99 8.53
N PHE A 205 7.05 19.96 9.36
CA PHE A 205 5.64 20.29 9.55
C PHE A 205 5.45 21.76 9.89
N ASP A 206 4.61 22.46 9.13
CA ASP A 206 4.21 23.83 9.40
C ASP A 206 2.93 23.86 10.23
N LEU A 207 3.10 24.00 11.54
CA LEU A 207 2.00 24.01 12.50
C LEU A 207 1.13 25.26 12.35
N GLU A 208 1.69 26.38 11.87
CA GLU A 208 0.93 27.62 11.63
C GLU A 208 -0.04 27.43 10.44
N ASP A 209 0.44 26.88 9.32
CA ASP A 209 -0.43 26.54 8.18
C ASP A 209 -1.51 25.52 8.58
N ALA A 210 -1.12 24.46 9.32
CA ALA A 210 -2.03 23.40 9.74
C ALA A 210 -3.19 23.90 10.61
N LEU A 211 -2.93 24.88 11.50
CA LEU A 211 -3.93 25.48 12.38
C LEU A 211 -4.66 26.70 11.78
N SER A 212 -4.31 27.15 10.58
CA SER A 212 -4.90 28.32 9.95
C SER A 212 -5.44 28.05 8.54
N ASN A 213 -4.60 28.16 7.53
CA ASN A 213 -5.00 28.09 6.12
C ASN A 213 -5.18 26.67 5.62
N GLN A 214 -4.52 25.70 6.23
CA GLN A 214 -4.57 24.29 5.86
C GLN A 214 -4.24 24.04 4.38
N LYS A 215 -3.27 24.81 3.86
CA LYS A 215 -2.91 24.75 2.45
C LYS A 215 -2.12 23.49 2.12
N GLU A 216 -1.08 23.22 2.91
CA GLU A 216 -0.16 22.10 2.72
C GLU A 216 -0.10 21.15 3.93
N TYR A 217 -0.60 21.60 5.08
CA TYR A 217 -0.61 20.86 6.33
C TYR A 217 -1.98 20.91 7.00
N MET A 218 -2.37 19.85 7.69
CA MET A 218 -3.56 19.75 8.54
C MET A 218 -3.22 18.95 9.79
N CYS A 219 -3.93 19.19 10.89
CA CYS A 219 -3.77 18.43 12.13
C CYS A 219 -5.03 18.52 13.00
N SER A 220 -5.06 17.72 14.06
CA SER A 220 -6.02 17.86 15.16
C SER A 220 -5.98 19.28 15.72
N ALA A 221 -7.16 19.82 16.04
CA ALA A 221 -7.29 21.23 16.41
C ALA A 221 -6.50 21.64 17.66
N ASP A 222 -6.28 20.72 18.58
CA ASP A 222 -5.58 20.93 19.86
C ASP A 222 -4.13 20.39 19.86
N LEU A 223 -3.57 20.03 18.70
CA LEU A 223 -2.24 19.41 18.60
C LEU A 223 -1.15 20.26 19.26
N LYS A 224 -1.21 21.59 19.12
CA LYS A 224 -0.25 22.50 19.72
C LYS A 224 -0.27 22.42 21.24
N GLU A 225 -1.46 22.55 21.82
CA GLU A 225 -1.69 22.47 23.27
C GLU A 225 -1.30 21.10 23.81
N PHE A 226 -1.58 20.02 23.05
CA PHE A 226 -1.18 18.67 23.38
C PHE A 226 0.34 18.53 23.48
N VAL A 227 1.08 19.00 22.48
CA VAL A 227 2.55 18.94 22.43
C VAL A 227 3.16 19.77 23.56
N GLU A 228 2.66 20.98 23.81
CA GLU A 228 3.13 21.88 24.87
C GLU A 228 2.84 21.31 26.28
N LYS A 229 1.61 20.85 26.51
CA LYS A 229 1.15 20.31 27.81
C LYS A 229 1.96 19.12 28.27
N TYR A 230 2.29 18.23 27.35
CA TYR A 230 3.00 16.99 27.67
C TYR A 230 4.50 17.05 27.36
N HIS A 231 5.02 18.23 27.01
CA HIS A 231 6.43 18.48 26.70
C HIS A 231 6.99 17.46 25.69
N LEU A 232 6.25 17.23 24.58
CA LEU A 232 6.59 16.19 23.63
C LEU A 232 7.73 16.62 22.68
N ASN A 233 7.81 17.91 22.31
CA ASN A 233 8.90 18.44 21.51
C ASN A 233 10.16 18.60 22.37
N LEU A 234 11.22 17.86 22.03
CA LEU A 234 12.51 17.88 22.71
C LEU A 234 13.58 18.70 21.97
N SER A 235 13.23 19.31 20.82
CA SER A 235 14.15 20.13 20.05
C SER A 235 14.66 21.31 20.87
N GLN A 236 15.97 21.56 20.82
CA GLN A 236 16.60 22.67 21.55
C GLN A 236 16.38 24.03 20.87
N ASP A 237 16.14 24.02 19.56
CA ASP A 237 15.92 25.23 18.75
C ASP A 237 14.44 25.50 18.44
N GLY A 238 13.54 24.62 18.90
CA GLY A 238 12.10 24.73 18.70
C GLY A 238 11.61 24.18 17.34
N THR A 239 12.46 23.54 16.55
CA THR A 239 12.07 22.88 15.31
C THR A 239 10.97 21.86 15.56
N PHE A 240 9.91 21.89 14.74
CA PHE A 240 8.80 20.93 14.82
C PHE A 240 9.00 19.82 13.78
N ASN A 241 9.69 18.75 14.20
CA ASN A 241 9.90 17.56 13.41
C ASN A 241 8.99 16.44 13.95
N PRO A 242 7.88 16.07 13.27
CA PRO A 242 6.96 15.05 13.76
C PRO A 242 7.59 13.68 14.01
N ARG A 243 8.55 13.26 13.18
CA ARG A 243 9.28 12.01 13.34
C ARG A 243 9.96 11.95 14.71
N ASP A 244 10.64 13.02 15.11
CA ASP A 244 11.35 13.10 16.39
C ASP A 244 10.40 13.30 17.58
N ILE A 245 9.31 14.04 17.37
CA ILE A 245 8.35 14.37 18.44
C ILE A 245 7.48 13.15 18.78
N PHE A 246 6.99 12.42 17.77
CA PHE A 246 5.95 11.40 17.93
C PHE A 246 6.44 9.98 17.68
N GLY A 247 7.43 9.78 16.82
CA GLY A 247 7.89 8.47 16.37
C GLY A 247 8.66 7.67 17.43
N SER A 248 8.75 6.37 17.18
CA SER A 248 9.71 5.49 17.85
C SER A 248 11.11 5.68 17.25
N HIS A 249 12.11 5.45 18.09
CA HIS A 249 13.52 5.44 17.70
C HIS A 249 14.21 4.31 18.47
N ASP A 250 14.10 3.09 18.00
CA ASP A 250 14.68 1.92 18.63
C ASP A 250 15.50 1.06 17.66
N ASP A 251 16.30 0.15 18.20
CA ASP A 251 17.17 -0.73 17.40
C ASP A 251 16.39 -1.61 16.40
N SER A 252 15.10 -1.85 16.64
CA SER A 252 14.27 -2.63 15.72
C SER A 252 14.00 -1.88 14.41
N ASP A 253 13.93 -0.55 14.45
CA ASP A 253 13.77 0.29 13.26
C ASP A 253 14.95 0.12 12.29
N HIS A 254 16.17 -0.05 12.82
CA HIS A 254 17.40 -0.26 12.01
C HIS A 254 17.48 -1.64 11.34
N VAL A 255 16.61 -2.56 11.68
CA VAL A 255 16.49 -3.86 11.00
C VAL A 255 15.26 -3.90 10.11
N TYR A 256 14.19 -3.22 10.54
CA TYR A 256 12.86 -3.36 9.97
C TYR A 256 12.47 -2.21 9.04
N ASN A 257 12.77 -0.97 9.40
CA ASN A 257 12.23 0.24 8.79
C ASN A 257 13.25 1.01 7.94
N THR A 258 14.29 1.58 8.54
CA THR A 258 15.26 2.43 7.85
C THR A 258 15.95 1.75 6.66
N PRO A 259 16.27 0.43 6.69
CA PRO A 259 16.84 -0.24 5.52
C PRO A 259 15.91 -0.25 4.30
N ARG A 260 14.58 -0.30 4.51
CA ARG A 260 13.61 -0.21 3.40
C ARG A 260 13.57 1.17 2.79
N ALA A 261 13.51 2.23 3.60
CA ALA A 261 13.58 3.61 3.13
C ALA A 261 14.89 3.87 2.37
N TRP A 262 16.02 3.44 2.94
CA TRP A 262 17.33 3.51 2.28
C TRP A 262 17.32 2.84 0.90
N TYR A 263 16.77 1.63 0.78
CA TYR A 263 16.77 0.94 -0.50
C TYR A 263 15.83 1.56 -1.53
N MET A 264 14.66 2.06 -1.10
CA MET A 264 13.74 2.79 -1.97
C MET A 264 14.41 4.05 -2.55
N ALA A 265 15.05 4.85 -1.71
CA ALA A 265 15.80 6.03 -2.13
C ALA A 265 16.96 5.67 -3.06
N ARG A 266 17.74 4.63 -2.75
CA ARG A 266 18.81 4.11 -3.61
C ARG A 266 18.33 3.72 -5.00
N CYS A 267 17.13 3.15 -5.14
CA CYS A 267 16.56 2.77 -6.44
C CYS A 267 16.21 3.98 -7.30
N LEU A 268 15.66 5.04 -6.70
CA LEU A 268 15.13 6.20 -7.43
C LEU A 268 16.12 7.35 -7.54
N ASN A 269 17.17 7.35 -6.72
CA ASN A 269 18.26 8.34 -6.72
C ASN A 269 19.65 7.65 -6.75
N PRO A 270 19.93 6.73 -7.70
CA PRO A 270 21.16 5.93 -7.67
C PRO A 270 22.45 6.73 -7.83
N SER A 271 22.42 7.93 -8.39
CA SER A 271 23.59 8.75 -8.73
C SER A 271 23.67 10.10 -8.02
N THR A 272 22.56 10.62 -7.51
CA THR A 272 22.50 11.91 -6.82
C THR A 272 22.96 11.84 -5.37
N MET A 273 23.00 10.63 -4.80
CA MET A 273 23.48 10.35 -3.47
C MET A 273 24.55 9.25 -3.52
N ASN A 274 25.47 9.26 -2.56
CA ASN A 274 26.42 8.19 -2.36
C ASN A 274 25.85 7.15 -1.37
N TRP A 275 25.57 5.95 -1.85
CA TRP A 275 24.89 4.89 -1.08
C TRP A 275 25.86 3.85 -0.52
N ASP A 276 27.13 3.88 -0.91
CA ASP A 276 28.08 2.82 -0.62
C ASP A 276 29.41 3.37 -0.06
N GLY A 277 30.07 2.57 0.77
CA GLY A 277 31.39 2.88 1.30
C GLY A 277 31.37 3.80 2.52
N PRO A 278 32.55 4.23 2.98
CA PRO A 278 32.70 5.00 4.22
C PRO A 278 32.18 6.46 4.12
N ASP A 279 32.03 6.96 2.90
CA ASP A 279 31.56 8.32 2.63
C ASP A 279 30.11 8.33 2.13
N ALA A 280 29.32 7.29 2.44
CA ALA A 280 27.92 7.22 2.07
C ALA A 280 27.12 8.33 2.75
N ASP A 281 26.25 9.02 1.98
CA ASP A 281 25.34 10.03 2.52
C ASP A 281 24.33 9.43 3.48
N PHE A 282 23.80 8.23 3.12
CA PHE A 282 22.90 7.45 3.95
C PHE A 282 23.29 5.97 3.93
N THR A 283 23.07 5.31 5.05
CA THR A 283 23.25 3.88 5.26
C THR A 283 21.90 3.21 5.59
N PRO A 284 21.78 1.89 5.58
CA PRO A 284 20.58 1.21 6.06
C PRO A 284 20.16 1.54 7.50
N LEU A 285 21.08 2.11 8.30
CA LEU A 285 20.85 2.46 9.71
C LEU A 285 20.60 3.95 9.94
N SER A 286 20.51 4.75 8.87
CA SER A 286 20.33 6.21 8.96
C SER A 286 18.91 6.57 9.36
N ASP A 287 18.75 7.35 10.45
CA ASP A 287 17.46 7.86 10.95
C ASP A 287 17.01 9.15 10.23
N ASP A 288 17.93 9.80 9.53
CA ASP A 288 17.77 11.09 8.88
C ASP A 288 17.47 11.01 7.38
N ILE A 289 17.13 9.81 6.85
CA ILE A 289 16.69 9.69 5.46
C ILE A 289 15.44 10.58 5.27
N PRO A 290 15.46 11.51 4.28
CA PRO A 290 14.33 12.41 4.07
C PRO A 290 13.02 11.66 3.81
N TRP A 291 11.92 12.19 4.33
CA TRP A 291 10.57 11.64 4.06
C TRP A 291 10.26 11.58 2.56
N CYS A 292 10.69 12.60 1.81
CA CYS A 292 10.47 12.70 0.38
C CYS A 292 11.72 13.22 -0.34
N MET A 293 11.88 12.81 -1.60
CA MET A 293 13.00 13.23 -2.45
C MET A 293 12.53 13.48 -3.88
N VAL A 294 13.23 14.35 -4.61
CA VAL A 294 13.05 14.51 -6.05
C VAL A 294 13.76 13.35 -6.75
N PRO A 295 13.07 12.53 -7.56
CA PRO A 295 13.71 11.41 -8.25
C PRO A 295 14.63 11.88 -9.38
N GLU A 296 15.66 11.10 -9.71
CA GLU A 296 16.58 11.43 -10.82
C GLU A 296 15.92 11.39 -12.19
N LYS A 297 14.87 10.61 -12.34
CA LYS A 297 14.07 10.50 -13.56
C LYS A 297 12.61 10.32 -13.19
N LYS A 298 11.73 10.54 -14.16
CA LYS A 298 10.31 10.28 -14.01
C LYS A 298 10.06 8.84 -13.56
N VAL A 299 9.25 8.69 -12.52
CA VAL A 299 8.90 7.38 -11.95
C VAL A 299 7.75 6.75 -12.73
N THR A 300 7.93 5.51 -13.15
CA THR A 300 6.93 4.71 -13.86
C THR A 300 6.20 3.74 -12.92
N ILE A 301 5.14 3.11 -13.40
CA ILE A 301 4.46 2.02 -12.68
C ILE A 301 5.41 0.83 -12.46
N GLU A 302 6.28 0.55 -13.44
CA GLU A 302 7.30 -0.49 -13.37
C GLU A 302 8.33 -0.19 -12.27
N ASP A 303 8.76 1.07 -12.14
CA ASP A 303 9.67 1.49 -11.06
C ASP A 303 9.01 1.28 -9.69
N VAL A 304 7.72 1.68 -9.54
CA VAL A 304 6.94 1.46 -8.30
C VAL A 304 6.82 -0.03 -7.99
N LYS A 305 6.47 -0.86 -9.00
CA LYS A 305 6.39 -2.32 -8.84
C LYS A 305 7.74 -2.91 -8.44
N TYR A 306 8.82 -2.49 -9.09
CA TYR A 306 10.18 -2.96 -8.80
C TYR A 306 10.60 -2.62 -7.37
N VAL A 307 10.43 -1.38 -6.96
CA VAL A 307 10.79 -0.90 -5.61
C VAL A 307 10.02 -1.66 -4.53
N LEU A 308 8.68 -1.77 -4.69
CA LEU A 308 7.83 -2.48 -3.73
C LEU A 308 7.97 -4.01 -3.77
N SER A 309 8.68 -4.56 -4.76
CA SER A 309 9.02 -5.99 -4.87
C SER A 309 10.44 -6.30 -4.40
N SER A 310 11.17 -5.32 -3.91
CA SER A 310 12.59 -5.41 -3.65
C SER A 310 12.93 -6.33 -2.49
N HIS A 311 14.03 -7.06 -2.67
CA HIS A 311 14.68 -7.90 -1.66
C HIS A 311 16.15 -7.51 -1.45
N PHE A 312 16.48 -6.22 -1.63
CA PHE A 312 17.84 -5.65 -1.57
C PHE A 312 18.77 -6.16 -2.68
N GLN A 313 18.25 -6.52 -3.84
CA GLN A 313 19.02 -7.01 -4.97
C GLN A 313 20.13 -6.01 -5.36
N GLY A 314 21.31 -6.55 -5.70
CA GLY A 314 22.48 -5.73 -6.00
C GLY A 314 23.24 -5.20 -4.77
N THR A 315 22.84 -5.59 -3.56
CA THR A 315 23.52 -5.23 -2.31
C THR A 315 24.01 -6.50 -1.56
N PRO A 316 24.88 -6.37 -0.55
CA PRO A 316 25.28 -7.49 0.28
C PRO A 316 24.13 -8.14 1.09
N TYR A 317 23.00 -7.47 1.21
CA TYR A 317 21.86 -7.88 2.04
C TYR A 317 20.85 -8.78 1.30
N ASP A 318 21.02 -8.95 -0.01
CA ASP A 318 20.13 -9.76 -0.85
C ASP A 318 20.16 -11.25 -0.41
N PRO A 319 19.03 -11.81 0.06
CA PRO A 319 18.97 -13.20 0.50
C PRO A 319 19.22 -14.21 -0.63
N TYR A 320 18.97 -13.82 -1.89
CA TYR A 320 19.12 -14.68 -3.06
C TYR A 320 20.49 -14.56 -3.74
N ALA A 321 21.34 -13.60 -3.35
CA ALA A 321 22.63 -13.40 -3.98
C ALA A 321 23.51 -14.66 -3.88
N SER A 322 24.18 -15.05 -4.97
CA SER A 322 25.15 -16.15 -5.00
C SER A 322 26.54 -15.73 -4.52
N TYR A 323 26.79 -14.45 -4.31
CA TYR A 323 28.06 -13.83 -3.94
C TYR A 323 27.96 -13.11 -2.58
N GLY A 324 29.09 -12.62 -2.08
CA GLY A 324 29.16 -11.83 -0.85
C GLY A 324 29.20 -12.66 0.44
N ASP A 325 29.23 -11.96 1.57
CA ASP A 325 29.23 -12.55 2.91
C ASP A 325 27.85 -13.11 3.26
N LYS A 326 27.81 -14.40 3.58
CA LYS A 326 26.56 -15.09 3.92
C LYS A 326 25.92 -14.57 5.20
N THR A 327 26.66 -13.95 6.09
CA THR A 327 26.15 -13.40 7.36
C THR A 327 25.37 -12.10 7.15
N MET A 328 25.61 -11.41 6.03
CA MET A 328 24.88 -10.18 5.67
C MET A 328 23.57 -10.46 4.95
N LYS A 329 23.41 -11.63 4.36
CA LYS A 329 22.20 -11.98 3.58
C LYS A 329 20.98 -12.08 4.47
N GLY A 330 19.92 -11.34 4.13
CA GLY A 330 18.72 -11.30 4.91
C GLY A 330 18.89 -10.65 6.29
N ALA A 331 19.93 -9.83 6.50
CA ALA A 331 20.15 -9.09 7.74
C ALA A 331 19.01 -8.08 8.00
N TYR A 332 18.39 -7.59 6.95
CA TYR A 332 17.30 -6.62 7.01
C TYR A 332 16.00 -7.18 6.43
N ARG A 333 14.88 -6.69 6.94
CA ARG A 333 13.55 -7.00 6.41
C ARG A 333 13.42 -6.46 4.99
N ALA A 334 13.26 -7.34 4.01
CA ALA A 334 13.04 -6.98 2.62
C ALA A 334 11.70 -6.26 2.42
N ILE A 335 11.57 -5.44 1.37
CA ILE A 335 10.31 -4.78 1.01
C ILE A 335 9.32 -5.83 0.50
N GLY A 336 9.70 -6.59 -0.53
CA GLY A 336 8.94 -7.76 -0.99
C GLY A 336 9.20 -8.96 -0.07
N VAL A 337 8.18 -9.43 0.63
CA VAL A 337 8.28 -10.55 1.56
C VAL A 337 7.30 -11.67 1.22
N ASN A 338 7.53 -12.85 1.80
CA ASN A 338 6.69 -14.03 1.59
C ASN A 338 5.24 -13.86 2.07
N ARG A 339 4.99 -12.95 2.99
CA ARG A 339 3.70 -12.68 3.62
C ARG A 339 3.00 -11.44 3.06
N THR A 340 3.47 -10.90 1.93
CA THR A 340 2.71 -9.92 1.16
C THR A 340 1.43 -10.58 0.65
N ASP A 341 0.30 -9.96 0.91
CA ASP A 341 -1.03 -10.45 0.51
C ASP A 341 -1.44 -9.84 -0.82
N PHE A 342 -1.20 -8.54 -1.00
CA PHE A 342 -1.32 -7.87 -2.29
C PHE A 342 -0.38 -6.65 -2.39
N LEU A 343 -0.20 -6.18 -3.61
CA LEU A 343 0.29 -4.86 -3.96
C LEU A 343 -0.79 -4.16 -4.79
N GLY A 344 -1.26 -3.02 -4.30
CA GLY A 344 -2.13 -2.12 -5.05
C GLY A 344 -1.38 -0.86 -5.45
N ILE A 345 -1.47 -0.47 -6.73
CA ILE A 345 -0.95 0.81 -7.24
C ILE A 345 -2.13 1.55 -7.88
N ILE A 346 -2.47 2.71 -7.36
CA ILE A 346 -3.53 3.55 -7.92
C ILE A 346 -2.89 4.70 -8.69
N GLN A 347 -3.21 4.78 -9.97
CA GLN A 347 -2.73 5.80 -10.92
C GLN A 347 -3.89 6.70 -11.33
N MET A 348 -3.83 8.01 -11.02
CA MET A 348 -4.83 9.00 -11.45
C MET A 348 -4.27 9.81 -12.63
N ARG A 349 -4.74 9.55 -13.84
CA ARG A 349 -4.21 10.08 -15.08
C ARG A 349 -4.89 11.40 -15.46
N PRO A 350 -4.18 12.55 -15.50
CA PRO A 350 -4.79 13.86 -15.70
C PRO A 350 -5.40 14.04 -17.10
N ASP A 351 -4.79 13.43 -18.12
CA ASP A 351 -5.17 13.60 -19.53
C ASP A 351 -6.21 12.58 -20.03
N ALA A 352 -6.58 11.60 -19.20
CA ALA A 352 -7.64 10.63 -19.52
C ALA A 352 -9.04 11.22 -19.30
N GLY A 353 -10.03 10.64 -19.97
CA GLY A 353 -11.44 10.97 -19.71
C GLY A 353 -11.79 10.73 -18.24
N GLU A 354 -12.74 11.48 -17.70
CA GLU A 354 -13.09 11.44 -16.28
C GLU A 354 -13.35 10.01 -15.79
N ASP A 355 -14.19 9.26 -16.49
CA ASP A 355 -14.56 7.87 -16.17
C ASP A 355 -13.48 6.81 -16.48
N SER A 356 -12.38 7.19 -17.11
CA SER A 356 -11.23 6.33 -17.41
C SER A 356 -9.92 6.80 -16.75
N ARG A 357 -10.01 7.82 -15.91
CA ARG A 357 -8.86 8.47 -15.28
C ARG A 357 -8.12 7.55 -14.33
N ALA A 358 -8.84 6.82 -13.50
CA ALA A 358 -8.25 5.96 -12.50
C ALA A 358 -7.97 4.56 -13.05
N ILE A 359 -6.72 4.13 -12.93
CA ILE A 359 -6.29 2.75 -13.15
C ILE A 359 -5.75 2.19 -11.86
N GLU A 360 -6.23 1.02 -11.47
CA GLU A 360 -5.74 0.26 -10.33
C GLU A 360 -4.93 -0.94 -10.84
N TRP A 361 -3.63 -0.96 -10.51
CA TRP A 361 -2.73 -2.05 -10.83
C TRP A 361 -2.68 -3.02 -9.67
N VAL A 362 -3.11 -4.24 -9.90
CA VAL A 362 -3.33 -5.26 -8.87
C VAL A 362 -2.35 -6.40 -9.02
N ALA A 363 -1.64 -6.71 -7.93
CA ALA A 363 -0.80 -7.89 -7.82
C ALA A 363 -1.11 -8.61 -6.50
N PHE A 364 -1.32 -9.92 -6.52
CA PHE A 364 -1.60 -10.71 -5.32
C PHE A 364 -0.42 -11.57 -4.90
N ALA A 365 -0.37 -11.90 -3.62
CA ALA A 365 0.65 -12.70 -2.95
C ALA A 365 2.04 -12.05 -3.00
N SER A 366 3.11 -12.79 -2.73
CA SER A 366 4.48 -12.26 -2.67
C SER A 366 4.87 -11.54 -3.96
N ASN A 367 5.02 -10.22 -3.86
CA ASN A 367 5.25 -9.35 -5.00
C ASN A 367 6.65 -9.43 -5.63
N VAL A 368 7.60 -10.14 -5.01
CA VAL A 368 8.86 -10.53 -5.68
C VAL A 368 8.56 -11.38 -6.92
N PHE A 369 7.56 -12.27 -6.85
CA PHE A 369 7.30 -13.31 -7.84
C PHE A 369 6.00 -13.11 -8.64
N ASN A 370 5.13 -12.18 -8.22
CA ASN A 370 3.88 -11.89 -8.90
C ASN A 370 4.04 -10.80 -9.96
N THR A 371 2.96 -10.49 -10.67
CA THR A 371 2.88 -9.41 -11.66
C THR A 371 1.71 -8.48 -11.33
N ALA A 372 1.78 -7.23 -11.76
CA ALA A 372 0.70 -6.26 -11.63
C ALA A 372 -0.12 -6.17 -12.93
N ALA A 373 -1.44 -6.20 -12.80
CA ALA A 373 -2.38 -6.08 -13.91
C ALA A 373 -3.26 -4.83 -13.75
N PRO A 374 -3.42 -3.99 -14.80
CA PRO A 374 -4.20 -2.75 -14.71
C PRO A 374 -5.69 -3.00 -14.90
N PHE A 375 -6.53 -2.30 -14.12
CA PHE A 375 -7.98 -2.32 -14.26
C PHE A 375 -8.55 -0.91 -14.22
N TYR A 376 -9.52 -0.63 -15.09
CA TYR A 376 -10.39 0.53 -14.94
C TYR A 376 -11.25 0.36 -13.70
N THR A 377 -11.36 1.40 -12.89
CA THR A 377 -12.05 1.34 -11.59
C THR A 377 -13.52 1.72 -11.64
N ASP A 378 -13.92 2.55 -12.64
CA ASP A 378 -15.31 2.93 -12.83
C ASP A 378 -16.07 1.85 -13.63
N VAL A 379 -16.39 0.74 -12.95
CA VAL A 379 -17.05 -0.45 -13.47
C VAL A 379 -18.07 -1.00 -12.48
N GLU A 380 -19.06 -1.77 -12.98
CA GLU A 380 -20.08 -2.40 -12.12
C GLU A 380 -19.63 -3.68 -11.44
N LYS A 381 -18.64 -4.34 -12.01
CA LYS A 381 -18.07 -5.60 -11.51
C LYS A 381 -16.62 -5.76 -11.94
N VAL A 382 -15.89 -6.57 -11.21
CA VAL A 382 -14.53 -6.99 -11.54
C VAL A 382 -14.53 -8.40 -12.15
N PRO A 383 -13.48 -8.77 -12.94
CA PRO A 383 -13.38 -10.09 -13.53
C PRO A 383 -13.35 -11.20 -12.48
N GLU A 384 -14.03 -12.31 -12.76
CA GLU A 384 -14.16 -13.44 -11.85
C GLU A 384 -12.82 -14.00 -11.38
N TYR A 385 -11.83 -14.08 -12.26
CA TYR A 385 -10.48 -14.60 -11.92
C TYR A 385 -9.78 -13.81 -10.81
N PHE A 386 -10.17 -12.54 -10.57
CA PHE A 386 -9.64 -11.66 -9.52
C PHE A 386 -10.57 -11.55 -8.31
N SER A 387 -11.83 -11.94 -8.43
CA SER A 387 -12.85 -11.76 -7.38
C SER A 387 -13.30 -13.06 -6.69
N ASN A 388 -13.00 -14.22 -7.25
CA ASN A 388 -13.50 -15.53 -6.77
C ASN A 388 -12.55 -16.22 -5.76
N THR A 389 -11.62 -15.49 -5.15
CA THR A 389 -10.74 -16.04 -4.11
C THR A 389 -11.53 -16.48 -2.89
N THR A 390 -11.20 -17.64 -2.37
CA THR A 390 -11.72 -18.21 -1.11
C THR A 390 -10.55 -18.62 -0.21
N GLY A 391 -10.81 -19.16 0.97
CA GLY A 391 -9.79 -19.74 1.85
C GLY A 391 -9.08 -20.98 1.28
N ASP A 392 -9.69 -21.66 0.28
CA ASP A 392 -9.15 -22.89 -0.31
C ASP A 392 -8.26 -22.59 -1.52
N ALA A 393 -7.08 -23.23 -1.55
CA ALA A 393 -6.12 -23.08 -2.64
C ALA A 393 -6.66 -23.63 -3.98
N SER A 394 -6.61 -22.80 -5.04
CA SER A 394 -7.06 -23.15 -6.39
C SER A 394 -6.26 -22.40 -7.44
N THR A 395 -6.05 -22.99 -8.61
CA THR A 395 -5.51 -22.31 -9.79
C THR A 395 -6.56 -21.51 -10.57
N ASP A 396 -7.84 -21.59 -10.18
CA ASP A 396 -8.95 -20.91 -10.84
C ASP A 396 -9.11 -19.45 -10.42
N ASN A 397 -8.29 -18.96 -9.49
CA ASN A 397 -8.20 -17.56 -9.11
C ASN A 397 -6.76 -17.05 -9.10
N PHE A 398 -6.62 -15.73 -9.25
CA PHE A 398 -5.31 -15.10 -9.38
C PHE A 398 -4.52 -15.12 -8.07
N TYR A 399 -5.16 -14.97 -6.91
CA TYR A 399 -4.48 -14.96 -5.62
C TYR A 399 -3.71 -16.26 -5.37
N TRP A 400 -4.40 -17.41 -5.41
CA TRP A 400 -3.77 -18.69 -5.11
C TRP A 400 -2.79 -19.15 -6.19
N ALA A 401 -3.08 -18.87 -7.47
CA ALA A 401 -2.13 -19.14 -8.54
C ALA A 401 -0.82 -18.36 -8.33
N SER A 402 -0.90 -17.07 -7.98
CA SER A 402 0.26 -16.24 -7.62
C SER A 402 1.00 -16.76 -6.38
N ARG A 403 0.26 -17.19 -5.34
CA ARG A 403 0.84 -17.76 -4.11
C ARG A 403 1.60 -19.05 -4.38
N MET A 404 1.06 -19.93 -5.24
CA MET A 404 1.74 -21.17 -5.64
C MET A 404 3.01 -20.88 -6.44
N ILE A 405 2.97 -19.94 -7.41
CA ILE A 405 4.14 -19.51 -8.16
C ILE A 405 5.21 -19.00 -7.20
N ALA A 406 4.84 -18.12 -6.27
CA ALA A 406 5.77 -17.53 -5.32
C ALA A 406 6.46 -18.59 -4.45
N ALA A 407 5.70 -19.49 -3.85
CA ALA A 407 6.25 -20.55 -2.99
C ALA A 407 7.22 -21.49 -3.73
N MET A 408 6.91 -21.82 -4.99
CA MET A 408 7.79 -22.66 -5.81
C MET A 408 9.00 -21.90 -6.34
N ALA A 409 8.82 -20.64 -6.75
CA ALA A 409 9.91 -19.82 -7.27
C ALA A 409 10.91 -19.46 -6.17
N ASP A 410 10.46 -19.17 -4.95
CA ASP A 410 11.33 -18.96 -3.80
C ASP A 410 12.25 -20.17 -3.54
N ALA A 411 11.65 -21.38 -3.49
CA ALA A 411 12.39 -22.64 -3.28
C ALA A 411 13.38 -22.98 -4.42
N SER A 412 13.19 -22.42 -5.61
CA SER A 412 14.01 -22.64 -6.81
C SER A 412 14.50 -21.35 -7.48
N TYR A 413 14.76 -20.30 -6.69
CA TYR A 413 14.97 -18.92 -7.15
C TYR A 413 15.90 -18.82 -8.37
N SER A 414 17.12 -19.36 -8.29
CA SER A 414 18.12 -19.26 -9.36
C SER A 414 17.69 -19.88 -10.71
N LYS A 415 16.72 -20.79 -10.70
CA LYS A 415 16.15 -21.43 -11.91
C LYS A 415 14.86 -20.76 -12.35
N SER A 416 14.10 -20.24 -11.41
CA SER A 416 12.76 -19.72 -11.65
C SER A 416 12.72 -18.22 -11.98
N ILE A 417 13.69 -17.43 -11.48
CA ILE A 417 13.64 -15.95 -11.58
C ILE A 417 13.50 -15.45 -13.03
N PHE A 418 14.19 -16.08 -13.98
CA PHE A 418 14.08 -15.73 -15.39
C PHE A 418 12.68 -15.92 -15.98
N HIS A 419 11.94 -16.94 -15.50
CA HIS A 419 10.54 -17.13 -15.88
C HIS A 419 9.63 -16.06 -15.27
N ILE A 420 9.93 -15.66 -14.03
CA ILE A 420 9.22 -14.60 -13.29
C ILE A 420 9.41 -13.25 -13.98
N GLU A 421 10.65 -12.84 -14.28
CA GLU A 421 10.93 -11.56 -14.94
C GLU A 421 10.21 -11.46 -16.29
N ARG A 422 10.25 -12.52 -17.10
CA ARG A 422 9.51 -12.59 -18.36
C ARG A 422 7.99 -12.57 -18.21
N TYR A 423 7.48 -13.17 -17.14
CA TYR A 423 6.07 -13.11 -16.80
C TYR A 423 5.64 -11.70 -16.46
N GLN A 424 6.38 -11.02 -15.60
CA GLN A 424 6.14 -9.63 -15.21
C GLN A 424 6.18 -8.70 -16.43
N GLU A 425 7.21 -8.81 -17.25
CA GLU A 425 7.37 -8.03 -18.48
C GLU A 425 6.18 -8.24 -19.43
N ARG A 426 5.79 -9.49 -19.71
CA ARG A 426 4.69 -9.78 -20.64
C ARG A 426 3.35 -9.27 -20.14
N VAL A 427 3.02 -9.47 -18.86
CA VAL A 427 1.72 -9.05 -18.32
C VAL A 427 1.63 -7.53 -18.29
N MET A 428 2.66 -6.84 -17.79
CA MET A 428 2.63 -5.38 -17.72
C MET A 428 2.65 -4.73 -19.11
N SER A 429 3.46 -5.23 -20.03
CA SER A 429 3.49 -4.75 -21.44
C SER A 429 2.14 -4.90 -22.13
N LYS A 430 1.49 -6.06 -22.02
CA LYS A 430 0.15 -6.28 -22.57
C LYS A 430 -0.93 -5.49 -21.83
N GLY A 431 -0.74 -5.29 -20.52
CA GLY A 431 -1.60 -4.42 -19.72
C GLY A 431 -1.64 -3.00 -20.30
N HIS A 432 -0.48 -2.40 -20.52
CA HIS A 432 -0.38 -1.10 -21.19
C HIS A 432 -0.98 -1.10 -22.61
N GLU A 433 -0.74 -2.16 -23.40
CA GLU A 433 -1.33 -2.30 -24.73
C GLU A 433 -2.87 -2.24 -24.68
N TYR A 434 -3.50 -2.98 -23.76
CA TYR A 434 -4.96 -2.96 -23.60
C TYR A 434 -5.45 -1.59 -23.11
N ILE A 435 -4.82 -0.99 -22.12
CA ILE A 435 -5.22 0.34 -21.64
C ILE A 435 -5.15 1.36 -22.78
N ASN A 436 -4.04 1.41 -23.53
CA ASN A 436 -3.90 2.34 -24.67
C ASN A 436 -4.97 2.09 -25.74
N GLN A 437 -5.25 0.83 -26.08
CA GLN A 437 -6.27 0.47 -27.08
C GLN A 437 -7.68 0.91 -26.63
N TYR A 438 -8.02 0.67 -25.37
CA TYR A 438 -9.35 1.02 -24.85
C TYR A 438 -9.49 2.51 -24.57
N ASP A 439 -8.45 3.21 -24.18
CA ASP A 439 -8.46 4.69 -24.09
C ASP A 439 -8.77 5.33 -25.46
N GLU A 440 -8.23 4.79 -26.56
CA GLU A 440 -8.57 5.26 -27.90
C GLU A 440 -10.04 5.00 -28.28
N LEU A 441 -10.63 3.89 -27.84
CA LEU A 441 -12.05 3.58 -28.06
C LEU A 441 -12.94 4.48 -27.21
N LEU A 442 -12.59 4.66 -25.94
CA LEU A 442 -13.30 5.51 -24.98
C LEU A 442 -13.30 6.98 -25.43
N ALA A 443 -12.19 7.47 -25.98
CA ALA A 443 -12.10 8.84 -26.50
C ALA A 443 -13.05 9.11 -27.68
N LYS A 444 -13.49 8.08 -28.41
CA LYS A 444 -14.38 8.16 -29.56
C LYS A 444 -15.86 7.90 -29.21
N GLU A 445 -16.14 7.38 -28.00
CA GLU A 445 -17.49 7.03 -27.58
C GLU A 445 -18.07 8.10 -26.63
N SER A 446 -19.25 8.59 -26.95
CA SER A 446 -19.93 9.63 -26.16
C SER A 446 -21.05 9.08 -25.27
N ASN A 447 -21.52 7.86 -25.54
CA ASN A 447 -22.58 7.23 -24.77
C ASN A 447 -22.02 6.62 -23.49
N ALA A 448 -22.49 7.07 -22.32
CA ALA A 448 -21.99 6.66 -21.01
C ALA A 448 -22.12 5.14 -20.77
N GLU A 449 -23.24 4.52 -21.17
CA GLU A 449 -23.45 3.08 -21.00
C GLU A 449 -22.45 2.27 -21.85
N LYS A 450 -22.21 2.68 -23.10
CA LYS A 450 -21.21 2.04 -23.96
C LYS A 450 -19.78 2.24 -23.44
N ARG A 451 -19.47 3.40 -22.87
CA ARG A 451 -18.19 3.65 -22.22
C ARG A 451 -17.98 2.69 -21.04
N MET A 452 -19.03 2.50 -20.20
CA MET A 452 -18.99 1.51 -19.12
C MET A 452 -18.73 0.09 -19.66
N GLN A 453 -19.45 -0.30 -20.73
CA GLN A 453 -19.25 -1.62 -21.37
C GLN A 453 -17.82 -1.80 -21.91
N LEU A 454 -17.22 -0.76 -22.50
CA LEU A 454 -15.85 -0.81 -23.00
C LEU A 454 -14.84 -1.02 -21.86
N ARG A 455 -14.97 -0.31 -20.74
CA ARG A 455 -14.11 -0.51 -19.55
C ARG A 455 -14.27 -1.92 -18.98
N GLN A 456 -15.51 -2.40 -18.90
CA GLN A 456 -15.80 -3.76 -18.44
C GLN A 456 -15.15 -4.81 -19.37
N GLU A 457 -15.26 -4.61 -20.70
CA GLU A 457 -14.65 -5.49 -21.69
C GLU A 457 -13.12 -5.47 -21.60
N ALA A 458 -12.52 -4.29 -21.41
CA ALA A 458 -11.08 -4.15 -21.21
C ALA A 458 -10.61 -4.97 -20.01
N ASN A 459 -11.29 -4.82 -18.88
CA ASN A 459 -10.97 -5.55 -17.64
C ASN A 459 -11.07 -7.07 -17.83
N GLU A 460 -12.10 -7.58 -18.51
CA GLU A 460 -12.23 -9.02 -18.80
C GLU A 460 -11.10 -9.53 -19.71
N LYS A 461 -10.74 -8.79 -20.76
CA LYS A 461 -9.61 -9.19 -21.66
C LYS A 461 -8.26 -9.17 -20.93
N ILE A 462 -8.05 -8.20 -20.06
CA ILE A 462 -6.84 -8.15 -19.23
C ILE A 462 -6.80 -9.36 -18.29
N ALA A 463 -7.92 -9.70 -17.64
CA ALA A 463 -7.98 -10.86 -16.76
C ALA A 463 -7.75 -12.19 -17.49
N ASP A 464 -8.31 -12.35 -18.68
CA ASP A 464 -8.07 -13.54 -19.54
C ASP A 464 -6.59 -13.65 -19.94
N MET A 465 -5.96 -12.54 -20.31
CA MET A 465 -4.52 -12.48 -20.60
C MET A 465 -3.70 -12.87 -19.37
N VAL A 466 -4.00 -12.30 -18.23
CA VAL A 466 -3.30 -12.62 -16.97
C VAL A 466 -3.46 -14.09 -16.61
N LYS A 467 -4.67 -14.65 -16.70
CA LYS A 467 -4.93 -16.08 -16.46
C LYS A 467 -4.04 -16.98 -17.31
N LYS A 468 -3.94 -16.66 -18.59
CA LYS A 468 -3.11 -17.41 -19.54
C LYS A 468 -1.61 -17.33 -19.21
N GLU A 469 -1.08 -16.13 -18.97
CA GLU A 469 0.34 -15.94 -18.67
C GLU A 469 0.71 -16.51 -17.28
N THR A 470 -0.20 -16.43 -16.30
CA THR A 470 -0.06 -17.05 -14.97
C THR A 470 0.03 -18.57 -15.07
N GLN A 471 -0.88 -19.21 -15.86
CA GLN A 471 -0.85 -20.65 -16.05
C GLN A 471 0.43 -21.13 -16.76
N ASP A 472 0.90 -20.39 -17.77
CA ASP A 472 2.17 -20.69 -18.46
C ASP A 472 3.36 -20.62 -17.49
N THR A 473 3.38 -19.57 -16.64
CA THR A 473 4.45 -19.38 -15.66
C THR A 473 4.41 -20.46 -14.56
N LEU A 474 3.20 -20.78 -14.06
CA LEU A 474 3.01 -21.83 -13.08
C LEU A 474 3.59 -23.18 -13.58
N ASN A 475 3.31 -23.55 -14.83
CA ASN A 475 3.82 -24.77 -15.46
C ASN A 475 5.37 -24.77 -15.51
N LYS A 476 5.99 -23.64 -15.86
CA LYS A 476 7.45 -23.52 -15.97
C LYS A 476 8.13 -23.60 -14.60
N VAL A 477 7.60 -22.86 -13.61
CA VAL A 477 8.17 -22.87 -12.25
C VAL A 477 7.98 -24.24 -11.58
N LEU A 478 6.83 -24.89 -11.80
CA LEU A 478 6.58 -26.26 -11.32
C LEU A 478 7.57 -27.25 -11.95
N TYR A 479 7.85 -27.11 -13.25
CA TYR A 479 8.86 -27.95 -13.94
C TYR A 479 10.25 -27.78 -13.32
N GLU A 480 10.69 -26.52 -13.12
CA GLU A 480 12.00 -26.24 -12.52
C GLU A 480 12.15 -26.83 -11.11
N LEU A 481 11.12 -26.66 -10.26
CA LEU A 481 11.15 -27.16 -8.90
C LEU A 481 11.06 -28.69 -8.87
N SER A 482 10.26 -29.32 -9.72
CA SER A 482 10.09 -30.77 -9.80
C SER A 482 11.39 -31.48 -10.14
N ASN A 483 12.21 -30.89 -11.02
CA ASN A 483 13.55 -31.41 -11.35
C ASN A 483 14.58 -31.28 -10.22
N GLN A 484 14.26 -30.55 -9.16
CA GLN A 484 15.13 -30.35 -7.99
C GLN A 484 14.66 -31.16 -6.77
N MET A 485 13.69 -32.05 -6.93
CA MET A 485 13.19 -32.89 -5.84
C MET A 485 14.30 -33.83 -5.33
N LYS A 486 14.43 -33.93 -3.99
CA LYS A 486 15.50 -34.72 -3.35
C LYS A 486 15.40 -36.23 -3.53
N ASN A 487 14.24 -36.72 -3.97
CA ASN A 487 14.03 -38.15 -4.27
C ASN A 487 14.47 -38.51 -5.70
N ALA A 488 15.09 -37.63 -6.45
CA ALA A 488 15.68 -37.94 -7.75
C ALA A 488 16.77 -39.01 -7.62
N TYR A 489 16.81 -39.94 -8.57
CA TYR A 489 17.79 -41.04 -8.58
C TYR A 489 19.04 -40.64 -9.38
N SER A 490 20.14 -40.37 -8.68
CA SER A 490 21.33 -39.72 -9.23
C SER A 490 22.06 -40.45 -10.38
N ARG A 491 21.80 -41.75 -10.62
CA ARG A 491 22.43 -42.50 -11.70
C ARG A 491 21.71 -42.42 -13.04
N SER A 492 20.41 -42.18 -13.02
CA SER A 492 19.59 -42.14 -14.24
C SER A 492 18.97 -40.80 -14.51
N ASP A 493 18.96 -39.88 -13.50
CA ASP A 493 18.29 -38.58 -13.55
C ASP A 493 19.27 -37.42 -13.66
N ALA A 494 20.58 -37.74 -13.85
CA ALA A 494 21.64 -36.73 -13.95
C ALA A 494 21.79 -36.20 -15.38
#